data_9fa2da8daf91810871310aa26aa0342d
#
_entry.id   9fa2da8daf91810871310aa26aa0342d
#
_cell.length_a   1.000
_cell.length_b   1.000
_cell.length_c   1.000
_cell.angle_alpha   90.00
_cell.angle_beta   90.00
_cell.angle_gamma   90.00
#
_symmetry.space_group_name_H-M   'P 1'
#
loop_
_entity.id
_entity.type
_entity.pdbx_description
1 polymer ?
#
loop_
_entity_poly.entity_id
_entity_poly.type
_entity_poly.pdbx_seq_one_letter_code
_entity_poly.pdbx_strand_id
1 'polypeptide(L)'
;KLGYKITIYDRYDRPGGLLIYGIPNFKLEKFTVERRTNLLKESGIKFKQDFEVGKDISLDELRKKHDAILIATGVYIPREIDLPGSDLKNIFPAMEFLTASNRKGLGDRVKNFDNGILNAENKDTIVIGGGDTGMDCVRTAVRQNAKSVKCLYRRDRENMPGSAREVHNAEEEGVEFIWLSNPKKFIGTSQISSVLVERIKLGEADSSGRKKPEPVPNSEFEMKADLVIKALGFYPENLPQLFNSPDLSISKFGTIKINLKTMETNLSGVFAAGDIVRGASLVVWAIRDGRDATISIQKYLEHKQNKSVKAA
;
A
#
# COMPACT_ATOMS: atom_id res chain seq x y z
N LYS A 1 19.05 -19.33 -8.44
CA LYS A 1 19.68 -20.59 -8.01
C LYS A 1 19.28 -21.78 -8.88
N LEU A 2 18.09 -21.74 -9.51
CA LEU A 2 17.58 -22.80 -10.39
C LEU A 2 17.94 -22.61 -11.87
N GLY A 3 18.74 -21.58 -12.22
CA GLY A 3 19.20 -21.35 -13.60
C GLY A 3 18.20 -20.63 -14.53
N TYR A 4 17.04 -20.22 -14.03
CA TYR A 4 16.07 -19.46 -14.85
C TYR A 4 16.54 -18.04 -15.12
N LYS A 5 16.30 -17.54 -16.33
CA LYS A 5 16.49 -16.13 -16.70
C LYS A 5 15.28 -15.32 -16.23
N ILE A 6 15.51 -14.37 -15.34
CA ILE A 6 14.43 -13.59 -14.71
C ILE A 6 14.54 -12.13 -15.16
N THR A 7 13.39 -11.55 -15.54
CA THR A 7 13.25 -10.11 -15.77
C THR A 7 12.12 -9.59 -14.88
N ILE A 8 12.38 -8.55 -14.11
CA ILE A 8 11.40 -7.83 -13.31
C ILE A 8 11.06 -6.54 -14.04
N TYR A 9 9.77 -6.34 -14.31
CA TYR A 9 9.21 -5.12 -14.90
C TYR A 9 8.55 -4.32 -13.78
N ASP A 10 8.93 -3.07 -13.63
CA ASP A 10 8.42 -2.21 -12.58
C ASP A 10 8.20 -0.79 -13.12
N ARG A 11 7.02 -0.23 -12.86
CA ARG A 11 6.67 1.13 -13.30
C ARG A 11 7.41 2.24 -12.54
N TYR A 12 8.04 1.91 -11.42
CA TYR A 12 8.81 2.86 -10.64
C TYR A 12 10.29 2.90 -11.04
N ASP A 13 10.94 4.02 -10.73
CA ASP A 13 12.36 4.30 -11.03
C ASP A 13 13.34 3.48 -10.16
N ARG A 14 12.87 2.92 -9.02
CA ARG A 14 13.68 2.09 -8.12
C ARG A 14 12.98 0.78 -7.79
N PRO A 15 13.72 -0.33 -7.73
CA PRO A 15 13.18 -1.60 -7.30
C PRO A 15 12.92 -1.61 -5.78
N GLY A 16 11.89 -2.36 -5.37
CA GLY A 16 11.58 -2.54 -3.95
C GLY A 16 10.13 -2.21 -3.57
N GLY A 17 9.37 -1.55 -4.45
CA GLY A 17 7.97 -1.24 -4.22
C GLY A 17 7.74 -0.52 -2.88
N LEU A 18 6.85 -1.06 -2.04
CA LEU A 18 6.57 -0.47 -0.72
C LEU A 18 7.75 -0.52 0.25
N LEU A 19 8.72 -1.42 0.08
CA LEU A 19 9.92 -1.44 0.92
C LEU A 19 10.78 -0.20 0.73
N ILE A 20 10.83 0.35 -0.49
CA ILE A 20 11.61 1.55 -0.79
C ILE A 20 10.78 2.83 -0.61
N TYR A 21 9.50 2.84 -1.03
CA TYR A 21 8.69 4.05 -1.09
C TYR A 21 7.58 4.15 -0.03
N GLY A 22 7.12 3.03 0.56
CA GLY A 22 6.04 2.99 1.53
C GLY A 22 6.52 3.00 2.97
N ILE A 23 7.23 1.96 3.38
CA ILE A 23 7.69 1.79 4.77
C ILE A 23 8.69 2.90 5.11
N PRO A 24 8.53 3.63 6.23
CA PRO A 24 9.45 4.69 6.61
C PRO A 24 10.88 4.19 6.89
N ASN A 25 11.89 5.04 6.65
CA ASN A 25 13.29 4.69 6.84
C ASN A 25 13.63 4.26 8.28
N PHE A 26 12.97 4.84 9.27
CA PHE A 26 13.18 4.48 10.69
C PHE A 26 12.67 3.07 11.07
N LYS A 27 11.82 2.46 10.22
CA LYS A 27 11.37 1.05 10.37
C LYS A 27 12.16 0.10 9.48
N LEU A 28 12.55 0.55 8.29
CA LEU A 28 13.32 -0.23 7.34
C LEU A 28 14.29 0.70 6.58
N GLU A 29 15.55 0.64 6.96
CA GLU A 29 16.62 1.41 6.32
C GLU A 29 16.71 1.09 4.83
N LYS A 30 16.71 2.13 4.00
CA LYS A 30 16.71 1.99 2.52
C LYS A 30 17.95 1.30 2.00
N PHE A 31 19.09 1.50 2.67
CA PHE A 31 20.31 0.77 2.40
C PHE A 31 20.12 -0.77 2.40
N THR A 32 19.32 -1.29 3.33
CA THR A 32 19.03 -2.74 3.40
C THR A 32 18.28 -3.21 2.14
N VAL A 33 17.32 -2.41 1.66
CA VAL A 33 16.54 -2.71 0.45
C VAL A 33 17.46 -2.64 -0.79
N GLU A 34 18.26 -1.58 -0.90
CA GLU A 34 19.19 -1.37 -2.01
C GLU A 34 20.27 -2.47 -2.07
N ARG A 35 20.86 -2.80 -0.92
CA ARG A 35 21.83 -3.91 -0.82
C ARG A 35 21.20 -5.22 -1.33
N ARG A 36 19.95 -5.51 -0.94
CA ARG A 36 19.27 -6.74 -1.38
C ARG A 36 18.99 -6.74 -2.88
N THR A 37 18.52 -5.65 -3.42
CA THR A 37 18.24 -5.53 -4.86
C THR A 37 19.53 -5.58 -5.71
N ASN A 38 20.63 -5.00 -5.22
CA ASN A 38 21.93 -5.07 -5.89
C ASN A 38 22.46 -6.52 -5.94
N LEU A 39 22.38 -7.27 -4.84
CA LEU A 39 22.72 -8.69 -4.83
C LEU A 39 21.89 -9.51 -5.83
N LEU A 40 20.62 -9.16 -6.04
CA LEU A 40 19.77 -9.80 -7.05
C LEU A 40 20.23 -9.43 -8.47
N LYS A 41 20.59 -8.17 -8.72
CA LYS A 41 21.17 -7.73 -10.01
C LYS A 41 22.48 -8.45 -10.32
N GLU A 42 23.39 -8.51 -9.35
CA GLU A 42 24.68 -9.21 -9.45
C GLU A 42 24.49 -10.72 -9.72
N SER A 43 23.40 -11.32 -9.21
CA SER A 43 23.05 -12.72 -9.51
C SER A 43 22.40 -12.93 -10.89
N GLY A 44 22.34 -11.89 -11.73
CA GLY A 44 21.89 -11.97 -13.12
C GLY A 44 20.40 -11.69 -13.33
N ILE A 45 19.65 -11.26 -12.30
CA ILE A 45 18.26 -10.82 -12.45
C ILE A 45 18.23 -9.45 -13.14
N LYS A 46 17.47 -9.36 -14.23
CA LYS A 46 17.29 -8.11 -14.98
C LYS A 46 16.14 -7.31 -14.38
N PHE A 47 16.39 -6.04 -14.06
CA PHE A 47 15.36 -5.09 -13.66
C PHE A 47 15.11 -4.09 -14.79
N LYS A 48 13.86 -3.93 -15.16
CA LYS A 48 13.38 -2.90 -16.10
C LYS A 48 12.48 -1.96 -15.30
N GLN A 49 13.10 -0.87 -14.85
CA GLN A 49 12.43 0.22 -14.15
C GLN A 49 11.81 1.20 -15.16
N ASP A 50 10.92 2.08 -14.69
CA ASP A 50 10.17 3.02 -15.51
C ASP A 50 9.46 2.33 -16.69
N PHE A 51 8.99 1.11 -16.46
CA PHE A 51 8.38 0.24 -17.46
C PHE A 51 7.02 -0.25 -16.99
N GLU A 52 5.96 0.23 -17.63
CA GLU A 52 4.58 -0.01 -17.25
C GLU A 52 3.92 -1.06 -18.13
N VAL A 53 3.59 -2.21 -17.55
CA VAL A 53 2.83 -3.26 -18.24
C VAL A 53 1.41 -2.74 -18.54
N GLY A 54 0.99 -2.90 -19.77
CA GLY A 54 -0.25 -2.37 -20.31
C GLY A 54 -0.08 -1.08 -21.11
N LYS A 55 1.03 -0.35 -20.89
CA LYS A 55 1.42 0.84 -21.65
C LYS A 55 2.59 0.55 -22.57
N ASP A 56 3.70 0.07 -22.02
CA ASP A 56 4.92 -0.22 -22.79
C ASP A 56 4.89 -1.61 -23.44
N ILE A 57 4.17 -2.55 -22.84
CA ILE A 57 3.92 -3.89 -23.36
C ILE A 57 2.62 -4.46 -22.75
N SER A 58 1.83 -5.18 -23.51
CA SER A 58 0.65 -5.89 -23.02
C SER A 58 1.02 -7.18 -22.25
N LEU A 59 0.10 -7.69 -21.42
CA LEU A 59 0.31 -8.99 -20.77
C LEU A 59 0.43 -10.13 -21.79
N ASP A 60 -0.31 -10.08 -22.89
CA ASP A 60 -0.27 -11.10 -23.94
C ASP A 60 1.07 -11.12 -24.69
N GLU A 61 1.68 -9.96 -24.93
CA GLU A 61 3.02 -9.89 -25.49
C GLU A 61 4.07 -10.44 -24.51
N LEU A 62 3.91 -10.17 -23.22
CA LEU A 62 4.77 -10.77 -22.17
C LEU A 62 4.64 -12.30 -22.14
N ARG A 63 3.41 -12.83 -22.31
CA ARG A 63 3.15 -14.28 -22.37
C ARG A 63 3.82 -14.95 -23.58
N LYS A 64 3.93 -14.24 -24.69
CA LYS A 64 4.68 -14.72 -25.88
C LYS A 64 6.19 -14.69 -25.66
N LYS A 65 6.68 -13.78 -24.83
CA LYS A 65 8.11 -13.51 -24.60
C LYS A 65 8.71 -14.33 -23.46
N HIS A 66 7.90 -14.77 -22.50
CA HIS A 66 8.33 -15.50 -21.30
C HIS A 66 7.62 -16.84 -21.18
N ASP A 67 8.31 -17.82 -20.63
CA ASP A 67 7.77 -19.15 -20.39
C ASP A 67 6.77 -19.21 -19.23
N ALA A 68 6.91 -18.31 -18.27
CA ALA A 68 5.98 -18.09 -17.16
C ALA A 68 6.04 -16.63 -16.70
N ILE A 69 4.94 -16.15 -16.11
CA ILE A 69 4.80 -14.79 -15.56
C ILE A 69 4.29 -14.88 -14.13
N LEU A 70 4.88 -14.08 -13.24
CA LEU A 70 4.36 -13.86 -11.89
C LEU A 70 3.92 -12.40 -11.74
N ILE A 71 2.62 -12.18 -11.48
CA ILE A 71 2.06 -10.87 -11.17
C ILE A 71 2.15 -10.65 -9.66
N ALA A 72 2.93 -9.65 -9.24
CA ALA A 72 3.18 -9.32 -7.83
C ALA A 72 3.14 -7.79 -7.62
N THR A 73 2.13 -7.14 -8.19
CA THR A 73 2.02 -5.68 -8.28
C THR A 73 1.64 -4.99 -6.97
N GLY A 74 1.14 -5.73 -5.98
CA GLY A 74 0.59 -5.13 -4.76
C GLY A 74 -0.78 -4.49 -4.96
N VAL A 75 -1.18 -3.59 -4.05
CA VAL A 75 -2.43 -2.82 -4.10
C VAL A 75 -2.13 -1.36 -3.78
N TYR A 76 -2.57 -0.43 -4.64
CA TYR A 76 -2.12 0.97 -4.58
C TYR A 76 -3.23 2.03 -4.64
N ILE A 77 -4.47 1.68 -5.01
CA ILE A 77 -5.57 2.66 -5.05
C ILE A 77 -5.96 3.00 -3.61
N PRO A 78 -5.75 4.25 -3.14
CA PRO A 78 -6.15 4.64 -1.80
C PRO A 78 -7.67 4.56 -1.68
N ARG A 79 -8.14 4.12 -0.52
CA ARG A 79 -9.55 4.28 -0.16
C ARG A 79 -9.82 5.73 0.16
N GLU A 80 -10.89 6.24 -0.42
CA GLU A 80 -11.32 7.61 -0.20
C GLU A 80 -12.44 7.68 0.84
N ILE A 81 -12.61 8.86 1.39
CA ILE A 81 -13.75 9.24 2.22
C ILE A 81 -14.42 10.44 1.54
N ASP A 82 -15.67 10.25 1.19
CA ASP A 82 -16.48 11.30 0.56
C ASP A 82 -17.16 12.13 1.65
N LEU A 83 -16.57 13.29 1.94
CA LEU A 83 -17.05 14.23 2.94
C LEU A 83 -17.06 15.65 2.36
N PRO A 84 -17.93 16.53 2.83
CA PRO A 84 -17.86 17.95 2.47
C PRO A 84 -16.47 18.52 2.72
N GLY A 85 -15.87 19.14 1.71
CA GLY A 85 -14.53 19.73 1.77
C GLY A 85 -13.37 18.78 1.47
N SER A 86 -13.64 17.56 0.95
CA SER A 86 -12.58 16.62 0.57
C SER A 86 -11.67 17.10 -0.57
N ASP A 87 -12.07 18.14 -1.29
CA ASP A 87 -11.34 18.79 -2.36
C ASP A 87 -10.40 19.92 -1.89
N LEU A 88 -10.44 20.28 -0.60
CA LEU A 88 -9.54 21.27 -0.03
C LEU A 88 -8.06 20.83 -0.16
N LYS A 89 -7.17 21.81 -0.39
CA LYS A 89 -5.72 21.55 -0.40
C LYS A 89 -5.25 21.08 0.97
N ASN A 90 -4.08 20.41 0.98
CA ASN A 90 -3.43 19.83 2.16
C ASN A 90 -4.19 18.64 2.78
N ILE A 91 -4.99 17.94 2.00
CA ILE A 91 -5.60 16.64 2.32
C ILE A 91 -5.01 15.61 1.36
N PHE A 92 -4.21 14.68 1.85
CA PHE A 92 -3.46 13.74 1.00
C PHE A 92 -3.70 12.28 1.37
N PRO A 93 -3.62 11.37 0.39
CA PRO A 93 -3.49 9.94 0.67
C PRO A 93 -2.16 9.63 1.40
N ALA A 94 -2.18 8.64 2.27
CA ALA A 94 -1.01 8.23 3.06
C ALA A 94 0.22 7.90 2.20
N MET A 95 0.02 7.20 1.07
CA MET A 95 1.14 6.81 0.21
C MET A 95 1.81 7.99 -0.49
N GLU A 96 1.08 9.06 -0.78
CA GLU A 96 1.68 10.27 -1.34
C GLU A 96 2.61 10.93 -0.32
N PHE A 97 2.15 11.05 0.93
CA PHE A 97 2.94 11.59 2.04
C PHE A 97 4.19 10.73 2.35
N LEU A 98 4.01 9.41 2.48
CA LEU A 98 5.12 8.50 2.79
C LEU A 98 6.14 8.40 1.64
N THR A 99 5.67 8.35 0.40
CA THR A 99 6.54 8.33 -0.78
C THR A 99 7.37 9.61 -0.88
N ALA A 100 6.75 10.78 -0.67
CA ALA A 100 7.47 12.05 -0.66
C ALA A 100 8.55 12.09 0.43
N SER A 101 8.22 11.65 1.64
CA SER A 101 9.16 11.55 2.76
C SER A 101 10.32 10.59 2.47
N ASN A 102 10.02 9.39 1.95
CA ASN A 102 11.05 8.40 1.62
C ASN A 102 11.95 8.87 0.46
N ARG A 103 11.39 9.46 -0.59
CA ARG A 103 12.16 10.05 -1.69
C ARG A 103 13.08 11.15 -1.20
N LYS A 104 12.60 12.02 -0.31
CA LYS A 104 13.45 13.05 0.30
C LYS A 104 14.60 12.45 1.09
N GLY A 105 14.33 11.40 1.87
CA GLY A 105 15.36 10.64 2.61
C GLY A 105 16.37 9.92 1.71
N LEU A 106 15.98 9.59 0.47
CA LEU A 106 16.86 9.04 -0.57
C LEU A 106 17.66 10.10 -1.33
N GLY A 107 17.50 11.39 -1.01
CA GLY A 107 18.22 12.50 -1.64
C GLY A 107 17.53 13.07 -2.88
N ASP A 108 16.32 12.67 -3.20
CA ASP A 108 15.58 13.19 -4.34
C ASP A 108 15.12 14.64 -4.11
N ARG A 109 14.95 15.40 -5.20
CA ARG A 109 14.20 16.66 -5.18
C ARG A 109 12.73 16.33 -5.25
N VAL A 110 11.97 16.68 -4.21
CA VAL A 110 10.53 16.45 -4.12
C VAL A 110 9.84 17.81 -3.95
N LYS A 111 9.40 18.40 -5.06
CA LYS A 111 8.86 19.75 -5.09
C LYS A 111 7.81 20.04 -4.00
N ASN A 112 6.83 19.16 -3.85
CA ASN A 112 5.75 19.33 -2.88
C ASN A 112 6.20 19.12 -1.42
N PHE A 113 7.27 18.38 -1.20
CA PHE A 113 7.90 18.25 0.10
C PHE A 113 8.76 19.49 0.42
N ASP A 114 9.59 19.89 -0.53
CA ASP A 114 10.56 20.98 -0.37
C ASP A 114 9.89 22.35 -0.20
N ASN A 115 8.70 22.56 -0.78
CA ASN A 115 7.92 23.79 -0.63
C ASN A 115 6.93 23.77 0.56
N GLY A 116 6.99 22.73 1.39
CA GLY A 116 6.17 22.62 2.59
C GLY A 116 4.75 22.10 2.38
N ILE A 117 4.29 21.84 1.15
CA ILE A 117 2.91 21.34 0.92
C ILE A 117 2.73 19.94 1.48
N LEU A 118 3.66 19.03 1.17
CA LEU A 118 3.58 17.60 1.48
C LEU A 118 4.61 17.17 2.53
N ASN A 119 4.81 18.00 3.54
CA ASN A 119 5.52 17.66 4.76
C ASN A 119 4.76 18.19 5.98
N ALA A 120 5.07 17.67 7.16
CA ALA A 120 4.37 18.00 8.40
C ALA A 120 5.07 19.07 9.25
N GLU A 121 6.19 19.62 8.81
CA GLU A 121 6.99 20.57 9.58
C GLU A 121 6.17 21.79 10.02
N ASN A 122 6.17 22.06 11.34
CA ASN A 122 5.44 23.14 12.01
C ASN A 122 3.91 23.15 11.80
N LYS A 123 3.30 22.00 11.45
CA LYS A 123 1.85 21.89 11.18
C LYS A 123 1.10 21.13 12.25
N ASP A 124 -0.15 21.53 12.48
CA ASP A 124 -1.13 20.73 13.18
C ASP A 124 -1.61 19.62 12.22
N THR A 125 -1.16 18.38 12.43
CA THR A 125 -1.35 17.25 11.50
C THR A 125 -2.34 16.25 12.05
N ILE A 126 -3.34 15.88 11.25
CA ILE A 126 -4.31 14.84 11.55
C ILE A 126 -4.11 13.67 10.58
N VAL A 127 -3.94 12.47 11.12
CA VAL A 127 -3.94 11.22 10.34
C VAL A 127 -5.25 10.47 10.60
N ILE A 128 -5.99 10.15 9.56
CA ILE A 128 -7.26 9.44 9.64
C ILE A 128 -7.03 7.97 9.29
N GLY A 129 -7.16 7.09 10.27
CA GLY A 129 -7.02 5.64 10.09
C GLY A 129 -6.11 4.98 11.12
N GLY A 130 -6.45 3.74 11.49
CA GLY A 130 -5.80 2.99 12.58
C GLY A 130 -5.03 1.74 12.14
N GLY A 131 -4.63 1.63 10.87
CA GLY A 131 -3.78 0.55 10.39
C GLY A 131 -2.29 0.87 10.50
N ASP A 132 -1.42 -0.10 10.14
CA ASP A 132 0.04 0.11 10.16
C ASP A 132 0.48 1.29 9.29
N THR A 133 -0.20 1.54 8.16
CA THR A 133 0.05 2.73 7.33
C THR A 133 -0.25 4.04 8.09
N GLY A 134 -1.29 4.05 8.94
CA GLY A 134 -1.59 5.20 9.81
C GLY A 134 -0.46 5.42 10.83
N MET A 135 0.04 4.35 11.43
CA MET A 135 1.19 4.42 12.36
C MET A 135 2.45 4.91 11.66
N ASP A 136 2.70 4.49 10.44
CA ASP A 136 3.79 5.00 9.61
C ASP A 136 3.65 6.51 9.36
N CYS A 137 2.45 6.99 9.07
CA CYS A 137 2.19 8.41 8.83
C CYS A 137 2.36 9.26 10.10
N VAL A 138 1.76 8.88 11.24
CA VAL A 138 1.86 9.68 12.47
C VAL A 138 3.31 9.77 12.95
N ARG A 139 4.04 8.65 12.95
CA ARG A 139 5.44 8.61 13.37
C ARG A 139 6.38 9.33 12.39
N THR A 140 6.05 9.34 11.09
CA THR A 140 6.76 10.15 10.09
C THR A 140 6.52 11.64 10.34
N ALA A 141 5.27 12.05 10.61
CA ALA A 141 4.93 13.45 10.90
C ALA A 141 5.66 13.97 12.16
N VAL A 142 5.76 13.17 13.23
CA VAL A 142 6.56 13.51 14.41
C VAL A 142 8.02 13.77 14.02
N ARG A 143 8.63 12.89 13.21
CA ARG A 143 10.03 13.03 12.76
C ARG A 143 10.27 14.19 11.81
N GLN A 144 9.21 14.68 11.19
CA GLN A 144 9.24 15.91 10.40
C GLN A 144 9.02 17.18 11.22
N ASN A 145 9.04 17.09 12.57
CA ASN A 145 8.82 18.19 13.49
C ASN A 145 7.44 18.86 13.32
N ALA A 146 6.39 18.05 13.18
CA ALA A 146 5.02 18.54 13.23
C ALA A 146 4.77 19.28 14.57
N LYS A 147 3.97 20.34 14.52
CA LYS A 147 3.59 21.09 15.72
C LYS A 147 2.71 20.26 16.66
N SER A 148 1.79 19.49 16.08
CA SER A 148 1.02 18.47 16.78
C SER A 148 0.69 17.32 15.83
N VAL A 149 0.56 16.09 16.34
CA VAL A 149 0.16 14.93 15.55
C VAL A 149 -0.99 14.22 16.25
N LYS A 150 -2.12 14.10 15.57
CA LYS A 150 -3.31 13.41 16.07
C LYS A 150 -3.70 12.27 15.14
N CYS A 151 -3.95 11.10 15.75
CA CYS A 151 -4.49 9.93 15.04
C CYS A 151 -5.99 9.84 15.27
N LEU A 152 -6.79 10.11 14.26
CA LEU A 152 -8.24 10.01 14.35
C LEU A 152 -8.70 8.62 13.95
N TYR A 153 -9.32 7.89 14.90
CA TYR A 153 -9.74 6.52 14.65
C TYR A 153 -11.16 6.23 15.15
N ARG A 154 -11.98 5.64 14.27
CA ARG A 154 -13.41 5.41 14.51
C ARG A 154 -13.76 4.25 15.47
N ARG A 155 -12.78 3.52 15.96
CA ARG A 155 -12.95 2.47 16.97
C ARG A 155 -12.06 2.77 18.17
N ASP A 156 -12.08 1.88 19.14
CA ASP A 156 -11.21 1.91 20.31
C ASP A 156 -9.85 1.24 20.02
N ARG A 157 -8.98 1.28 21.02
CA ARG A 157 -7.64 0.70 20.97
C ARG A 157 -7.66 -0.82 20.72
N GLU A 158 -8.59 -1.53 21.34
CA GLU A 158 -8.69 -3.00 21.25
C GLU A 158 -9.09 -3.45 19.83
N ASN A 159 -9.88 -2.65 19.14
CA ASN A 159 -10.35 -2.91 17.78
C ASN A 159 -9.48 -2.26 16.69
N MET A 160 -8.30 -1.74 17.05
CA MET A 160 -7.38 -1.14 16.11
C MET A 160 -6.59 -2.22 15.35
N PRO A 161 -6.55 -2.19 14.00
CA PRO A 161 -5.84 -3.21 13.21
C PRO A 161 -4.32 -3.01 13.17
N GLY A 162 -3.83 -1.84 13.54
CA GLY A 162 -2.40 -1.55 13.65
C GLY A 162 -1.76 -2.37 14.77
N SER A 163 -0.49 -2.70 14.61
CA SER A 163 0.28 -3.43 15.63
C SER A 163 0.27 -2.68 16.96
N ALA A 164 -0.09 -3.37 18.04
CA ALA A 164 -0.10 -2.77 19.40
C ALA A 164 1.25 -2.14 19.77
N ARG A 165 2.34 -2.71 19.31
CA ARG A 165 3.70 -2.17 19.47
C ARG A 165 3.86 -0.83 18.76
N GLU A 166 3.37 -0.70 17.52
CA GLU A 166 3.48 0.54 16.76
C GLU A 166 2.60 1.65 17.34
N VAL A 167 1.43 1.28 17.89
CA VAL A 167 0.57 2.22 18.63
C VAL A 167 1.27 2.74 19.86
N HIS A 168 1.86 1.85 20.65
CA HIS A 168 2.62 2.21 21.85
C HIS A 168 3.82 3.12 21.52
N ASN A 169 4.61 2.76 20.50
CA ASN A 169 5.71 3.61 20.05
C ASN A 169 5.24 5.01 19.61
N ALA A 170 4.08 5.10 18.94
CA ALA A 170 3.52 6.38 18.53
C ALA A 170 3.09 7.24 19.73
N GLU A 171 2.49 6.62 20.76
CA GLU A 171 2.14 7.29 22.01
C GLU A 171 3.39 7.82 22.74
N GLU A 172 4.45 7.01 22.86
CA GLU A 172 5.74 7.43 23.45
C GLU A 172 6.39 8.59 22.66
N GLU A 173 6.18 8.65 21.36
CA GLU A 173 6.64 9.73 20.47
C GLU A 173 5.75 10.98 20.53
N GLY A 174 4.70 10.99 21.37
CA GLY A 174 3.83 12.16 21.61
C GLY A 174 2.64 12.28 20.67
N VAL A 175 2.27 11.22 19.95
CA VAL A 175 1.04 11.20 19.13
C VAL A 175 -0.19 11.12 20.02
N GLU A 176 -1.14 12.04 19.82
CA GLU A 176 -2.44 12.02 20.49
C GLU A 176 -3.43 11.15 19.70
N PHE A 177 -3.97 10.10 20.32
CA PHE A 177 -5.00 9.25 19.72
C PHE A 177 -6.39 9.74 20.07
N ILE A 178 -7.19 10.06 19.06
CA ILE A 178 -8.59 10.46 19.19
C ILE A 178 -9.45 9.24 18.84
N TRP A 179 -9.65 8.41 19.85
CA TRP A 179 -10.43 7.18 19.74
C TRP A 179 -11.92 7.43 19.58
N LEU A 180 -12.66 6.46 19.06
CA LEU A 180 -14.11 6.49 18.92
C LEU A 180 -14.59 7.79 18.27
N SER A 181 -13.93 8.19 17.21
CA SER A 181 -14.18 9.47 16.54
C SER A 181 -14.02 9.35 15.04
N ASN A 182 -14.89 10.00 14.30
CA ASN A 182 -14.96 9.93 12.84
C ASN A 182 -15.01 11.34 12.25
N PRO A 183 -14.30 11.66 11.17
CA PRO A 183 -14.43 12.93 10.51
C PRO A 183 -15.82 13.04 9.87
N LYS A 184 -16.42 14.21 9.93
CA LYS A 184 -17.75 14.53 9.38
C LYS A 184 -17.66 15.55 8.24
N LYS A 185 -16.71 16.49 8.34
CA LYS A 185 -16.51 17.55 7.36
C LYS A 185 -15.09 18.08 7.46
N PHE A 186 -14.50 18.43 6.33
CA PHE A 186 -13.27 19.21 6.27
C PHE A 186 -13.64 20.69 6.09
N ILE A 187 -13.02 21.56 6.88
CA ILE A 187 -13.34 22.99 6.94
C ILE A 187 -12.14 23.80 6.47
N GLY A 188 -12.40 24.77 5.62
CA GLY A 188 -11.40 25.69 5.06
C GLY A 188 -11.98 26.51 3.92
N THR A 189 -11.19 27.43 3.38
CA THR A 189 -11.58 28.21 2.18
C THR A 189 -10.92 27.67 0.92
N SER A 190 -9.61 27.63 0.86
CA SER A 190 -8.82 27.06 -0.27
C SER A 190 -7.98 25.87 0.17
N GLN A 191 -7.67 25.79 1.45
CA GLN A 191 -6.94 24.70 2.08
C GLN A 191 -7.60 24.36 3.42
N ILE A 192 -7.30 23.19 3.94
CA ILE A 192 -7.81 22.75 5.24
C ILE A 192 -7.36 23.71 6.35
N SER A 193 -8.24 23.99 7.29
CA SER A 193 -7.95 24.73 8.54
C SER A 193 -8.39 23.95 9.76
N SER A 194 -9.39 23.09 9.62
CA SER A 194 -9.89 22.24 10.70
C SER A 194 -10.70 21.05 10.16
N VAL A 195 -10.92 20.08 11.01
CA VAL A 195 -11.78 18.91 10.77
C VAL A 195 -12.91 18.92 11.78
N LEU A 196 -14.15 18.93 11.33
CA LEU A 196 -15.33 18.64 12.16
C LEU A 196 -15.39 17.15 12.38
N VAL A 197 -15.39 16.74 13.63
CA VAL A 197 -15.34 15.35 14.09
C VAL A 197 -16.58 15.06 14.91
N GLU A 198 -17.11 13.85 14.81
CA GLU A 198 -18.21 13.34 15.65
C GLU A 198 -17.72 12.16 16.51
N ARG A 199 -18.27 12.00 17.70
CA ARG A 199 -18.01 10.83 18.55
C ARG A 199 -18.74 9.61 18.01
N ILE A 200 -18.13 8.47 18.19
CA ILE A 200 -18.65 7.15 17.81
C ILE A 200 -18.87 6.30 19.05
N LYS A 201 -19.95 5.56 19.10
CA LYS A 201 -20.11 4.41 19.98
C LYS A 201 -19.98 3.11 19.16
N LEU A 202 -19.52 2.05 19.79
CA LEU A 202 -19.45 0.73 19.17
C LEU A 202 -20.78 0.00 19.41
N GLY A 203 -21.51 -0.29 18.35
CA GLY A 203 -22.69 -1.13 18.35
C GLY A 203 -22.34 -2.62 18.42
N GLU A 204 -23.31 -3.46 18.01
CA GLU A 204 -23.13 -4.91 17.97
C GLU A 204 -22.05 -5.35 16.96
N ALA A 205 -21.46 -6.51 17.23
CA ALA A 205 -20.49 -7.11 16.33
C ALA A 205 -21.19 -7.68 15.08
N ASP A 206 -20.61 -7.44 13.91
CA ASP A 206 -21.04 -8.04 12.65
C ASP A 206 -20.62 -9.54 12.57
N SER A 207 -21.00 -10.21 11.48
CA SER A 207 -20.64 -11.62 11.23
C SER A 207 -19.14 -11.91 11.20
N SER A 208 -18.29 -10.89 11.11
CA SER A 208 -16.83 -10.98 11.20
C SER A 208 -16.28 -10.74 12.61
N GLY A 209 -17.15 -10.49 13.60
CA GLY A 209 -16.80 -10.15 14.97
C GLY A 209 -16.41 -8.68 15.15
N ARG A 210 -16.55 -7.83 14.13
CA ARG A 210 -16.20 -6.41 14.22
C ARG A 210 -17.42 -5.58 14.66
N LYS A 211 -17.24 -4.83 15.74
CA LYS A 211 -18.25 -3.90 16.23
C LYS A 211 -18.48 -2.76 15.24
N LYS A 212 -19.76 -2.49 14.93
CA LYS A 212 -20.15 -1.44 13.98
C LYS A 212 -20.01 -0.06 14.65
N PRO A 213 -19.26 0.89 14.01
CA PRO A 213 -19.21 2.26 14.51
C PRO A 213 -20.55 2.96 14.24
N GLU A 214 -21.13 3.58 15.26
CA GLU A 214 -22.37 4.35 15.17
C GLU A 214 -22.14 5.77 15.68
N PRO A 215 -22.54 6.82 14.91
CA PRO A 215 -22.42 8.20 15.37
C PRO A 215 -23.22 8.46 16.66
N VAL A 216 -22.65 9.26 17.56
CA VAL A 216 -23.35 9.78 18.73
C VAL A 216 -23.97 11.14 18.37
N PRO A 217 -25.30 11.30 18.46
CA PRO A 217 -25.94 12.58 18.12
C PRO A 217 -25.41 13.75 18.97
N ASN A 218 -25.28 14.93 18.37
CA ASN A 218 -24.85 16.17 19.02
C ASN A 218 -23.51 16.07 19.75
N SER A 219 -22.58 15.29 19.21
CA SER A 219 -21.26 15.04 19.82
C SER A 219 -20.13 15.67 18.99
N GLU A 220 -20.48 16.54 18.05
CA GLU A 220 -19.53 17.17 17.14
C GLU A 220 -18.55 18.10 17.90
N PHE A 221 -17.30 18.09 17.47
CA PHE A 221 -16.27 19.02 17.90
C PHE A 221 -15.29 19.29 16.76
N GLU A 222 -14.65 20.44 16.81
CA GLU A 222 -13.73 20.88 15.78
C GLU A 222 -12.28 20.66 16.23
N MET A 223 -11.45 20.19 15.32
CA MET A 223 -10.03 19.98 15.51
C MET A 223 -9.24 20.79 14.48
N LYS A 224 -8.33 21.65 14.93
CA LYS A 224 -7.43 22.38 14.04
C LYS A 224 -6.55 21.43 13.22
N ALA A 225 -6.38 21.73 11.93
CA ALA A 225 -5.55 20.95 11.03
C ALA A 225 -4.97 21.83 9.92
N ASP A 226 -3.66 21.81 9.76
CA ASP A 226 -2.93 22.40 8.63
C ASP A 226 -2.61 21.34 7.56
N LEU A 227 -2.63 20.07 7.95
CA LEU A 227 -2.39 18.90 7.11
C LEU A 227 -3.27 17.73 7.54
N VAL A 228 -3.93 17.10 6.59
CA VAL A 228 -4.70 15.87 6.80
C VAL A 228 -4.14 14.74 5.94
N ILE A 229 -3.90 13.59 6.53
CA ILE A 229 -3.41 12.39 5.85
C ILE A 229 -4.45 11.27 5.97
N LYS A 230 -4.96 10.78 4.83
CA LYS A 230 -5.95 9.70 4.77
C LYS A 230 -5.26 8.35 4.68
N ALA A 231 -5.26 7.57 5.76
CA ALA A 231 -4.66 6.22 5.87
C ALA A 231 -5.75 5.15 5.99
N LEU A 232 -6.71 5.13 5.07
CA LEU A 232 -7.92 4.33 5.10
C LEU A 232 -7.78 2.92 4.51
N GLY A 233 -6.58 2.56 4.05
CA GLY A 233 -6.28 1.32 3.34
C GLY A 233 -6.38 1.48 1.82
N PHE A 234 -6.34 0.35 1.10
CA PHE A 234 -6.17 0.33 -0.34
C PHE A 234 -7.13 -0.63 -1.02
N TYR A 235 -7.37 -0.37 -2.31
CA TYR A 235 -8.02 -1.27 -3.25
C TYR A 235 -7.00 -1.74 -4.30
N PRO A 236 -7.19 -2.93 -4.88
CA PRO A 236 -6.46 -3.37 -6.07
C PRO A 236 -6.75 -2.46 -7.26
N GLU A 237 -5.76 -2.29 -8.13
CA GLU A 237 -5.97 -1.70 -9.45
C GLU A 237 -6.74 -2.66 -10.36
N ASN A 238 -7.46 -2.14 -11.34
CA ASN A 238 -8.15 -2.95 -12.36
C ASN A 238 -7.14 -3.51 -13.37
N LEU A 239 -6.41 -4.56 -12.98
CA LEU A 239 -5.35 -5.14 -13.82
C LEU A 239 -5.82 -5.71 -15.14
N PRO A 240 -7.03 -6.32 -15.29
CA PRO A 240 -7.55 -6.70 -16.60
C PRO A 240 -7.56 -5.53 -17.60
N GLN A 241 -8.00 -4.37 -17.17
CA GLN A 241 -8.00 -3.15 -18.00
C GLN A 241 -6.58 -2.58 -18.18
N LEU A 242 -5.81 -2.44 -17.09
CA LEU A 242 -4.47 -1.86 -17.15
C LEU A 242 -3.51 -2.69 -18.00
N PHE A 243 -3.60 -4.00 -17.96
CA PHE A 243 -2.71 -4.91 -18.69
C PHE A 243 -3.18 -5.23 -20.11
N ASN A 244 -4.29 -4.61 -20.56
CA ASN A 244 -4.95 -4.94 -21.83
C ASN A 244 -5.23 -6.46 -21.96
N SER A 245 -5.67 -7.08 -20.87
CA SER A 245 -5.96 -8.52 -20.78
C SER A 245 -7.32 -8.75 -20.11
N PRO A 246 -8.43 -8.52 -20.82
CA PRO A 246 -9.78 -8.59 -20.28
C PRO A 246 -10.15 -10.00 -19.77
N ASP A 247 -9.46 -11.02 -20.26
CA ASP A 247 -9.67 -12.41 -19.84
C ASP A 247 -9.07 -12.73 -18.47
N LEU A 248 -8.20 -11.88 -17.90
CA LEU A 248 -7.63 -12.08 -16.58
C LEU A 248 -8.73 -11.98 -15.50
N SER A 249 -9.00 -13.07 -14.81
CA SER A 249 -10.10 -13.14 -13.84
C SER A 249 -9.77 -12.46 -12.53
N ILE A 250 -10.68 -11.60 -12.06
CA ILE A 250 -10.61 -10.95 -10.75
C ILE A 250 -11.80 -11.33 -9.86
N SER A 251 -11.64 -11.16 -8.56
CA SER A 251 -12.70 -11.34 -7.57
C SER A 251 -13.64 -10.10 -7.55
N LYS A 252 -14.75 -10.19 -6.82
CA LYS A 252 -15.61 -9.05 -6.55
C LYS A 252 -14.93 -7.90 -5.79
N PHE A 253 -13.77 -8.15 -5.22
CA PHE A 253 -12.95 -7.16 -4.52
C PHE A 253 -11.82 -6.58 -5.37
N GLY A 254 -11.73 -6.96 -6.66
CA GLY A 254 -10.70 -6.52 -7.60
C GLY A 254 -9.38 -7.29 -7.52
N THR A 255 -9.21 -8.23 -6.58
CA THR A 255 -8.00 -9.06 -6.49
C THR A 255 -7.98 -10.14 -7.55
N ILE A 256 -6.79 -10.53 -8.03
CA ILE A 256 -6.64 -11.62 -9.01
C ILE A 256 -7.11 -12.93 -8.40
N LYS A 257 -7.92 -13.68 -9.15
CA LYS A 257 -8.30 -15.05 -8.80
C LYS A 257 -7.19 -16.02 -9.20
N ILE A 258 -6.83 -16.89 -8.27
CA ILE A 258 -5.84 -17.95 -8.50
C ILE A 258 -6.40 -19.30 -8.04
N ASN A 259 -5.80 -20.34 -8.54
CA ASN A 259 -5.88 -21.67 -7.93
C ASN A 259 -5.00 -21.67 -6.67
N LEU A 260 -5.59 -21.83 -5.50
CA LEU A 260 -4.87 -21.75 -4.22
C LEU A 260 -3.77 -22.82 -4.03
N LYS A 261 -3.80 -23.92 -4.80
CA LYS A 261 -2.77 -24.96 -4.75
C LYS A 261 -1.59 -24.68 -5.67
N THR A 262 -1.83 -24.02 -6.80
CA THR A 262 -0.81 -23.79 -7.82
C THR A 262 -0.42 -22.33 -7.95
N MET A 263 -1.14 -21.39 -7.32
CA MET A 263 -0.99 -19.95 -7.47
C MET A 263 -1.16 -19.46 -8.93
N GLU A 264 -1.60 -20.32 -9.84
CA GLU A 264 -1.85 -20.03 -11.23
C GLU A 264 -3.20 -19.31 -11.39
N THR A 265 -3.25 -18.31 -12.26
CA THR A 265 -4.49 -17.62 -12.64
C THR A 265 -5.32 -18.48 -13.61
N ASN A 266 -6.40 -17.96 -14.14
CA ASN A 266 -7.11 -18.62 -15.24
C ASN A 266 -6.34 -18.59 -16.59
N LEU A 267 -5.27 -17.81 -16.69
CA LEU A 267 -4.40 -17.74 -17.86
C LEU A 267 -3.20 -18.68 -17.67
N SER A 268 -3.08 -19.70 -18.55
CA SER A 268 -2.00 -20.68 -18.43
C SER A 268 -0.61 -20.04 -18.45
N GLY A 269 0.25 -20.40 -17.51
CA GLY A 269 1.59 -19.87 -17.32
C GLY A 269 1.65 -18.50 -16.65
N VAL A 270 0.50 -17.95 -16.22
CA VAL A 270 0.40 -16.69 -15.48
C VAL A 270 0.01 -16.98 -14.04
N PHE A 271 0.87 -16.60 -13.11
CA PHE A 271 0.74 -16.76 -11.67
C PHE A 271 0.54 -15.40 -11.00
N ALA A 272 -0.01 -15.39 -9.80
CA ALA A 272 -0.11 -14.16 -9.01
C ALA A 272 0.14 -14.44 -7.52
N ALA A 273 0.75 -13.45 -6.82
CA ALA A 273 1.13 -13.58 -5.42
C ALA A 273 1.11 -12.23 -4.69
N GLY A 274 1.00 -12.28 -3.37
CA GLY A 274 1.01 -11.11 -2.49
C GLY A 274 -0.31 -10.37 -2.46
N ASP A 275 -0.25 -9.05 -2.20
CA ASP A 275 -1.44 -8.24 -1.93
C ASP A 275 -2.42 -8.16 -3.10
N ILE A 276 -1.95 -8.31 -4.33
CA ILE A 276 -2.86 -8.35 -5.51
C ILE A 276 -3.79 -9.56 -5.49
N VAL A 277 -3.48 -10.58 -4.72
CA VAL A 277 -4.32 -11.77 -4.49
C VAL A 277 -5.06 -11.69 -3.16
N ARG A 278 -4.38 -11.29 -2.08
CA ARG A 278 -4.91 -11.27 -0.72
C ARG A 278 -5.70 -10.02 -0.37
N GLY A 279 -5.47 -8.91 -1.06
CA GLY A 279 -5.71 -7.56 -0.57
C GLY A 279 -4.53 -7.07 0.28
N ALA A 280 -4.58 -5.81 0.72
CA ALA A 280 -3.52 -5.20 1.54
C ALA A 280 -3.19 -6.06 2.78
N SER A 281 -1.93 -6.46 2.92
CA SER A 281 -1.47 -7.41 3.95
C SER A 281 -0.03 -7.12 4.38
N LEU A 282 0.50 -7.94 5.29
CA LEU A 282 1.86 -7.82 5.79
C LEU A 282 2.89 -8.35 4.77
N VAL A 283 4.06 -7.72 4.72
CA VAL A 283 5.18 -8.09 3.85
C VAL A 283 5.62 -9.56 4.02
N VAL A 284 5.50 -10.12 5.23
CA VAL A 284 5.85 -11.52 5.50
C VAL A 284 4.97 -12.49 4.72
N TRP A 285 3.70 -12.15 4.50
CA TRP A 285 2.80 -12.94 3.66
C TRP A 285 3.14 -12.82 2.17
N ALA A 286 3.51 -11.63 1.70
CA ALA A 286 3.96 -11.45 0.32
C ALA A 286 5.24 -12.26 0.03
N ILE A 287 6.18 -12.31 0.99
CA ILE A 287 7.39 -13.15 0.89
C ILE A 287 7.03 -14.64 0.82
N ARG A 288 6.12 -15.11 1.67
CA ARG A 288 5.66 -16.49 1.66
C ARG A 288 5.00 -16.83 0.33
N ASP A 289 4.05 -16.03 -0.11
CA ASP A 289 3.32 -16.24 -1.37
C ASP A 289 4.27 -16.27 -2.58
N GLY A 290 5.28 -15.39 -2.62
CA GLY A 290 6.30 -15.42 -3.66
C GLY A 290 7.11 -16.70 -3.67
N ARG A 291 7.43 -17.27 -2.50
CA ARG A 291 8.09 -18.59 -2.40
C ARG A 291 7.19 -19.74 -2.87
N ASP A 292 5.93 -19.74 -2.44
CA ASP A 292 4.96 -20.75 -2.82
C ASP A 292 4.70 -20.71 -4.34
N ALA A 293 4.55 -19.51 -4.91
CA ALA A 293 4.42 -19.30 -6.35
C ALA A 293 5.65 -19.83 -7.12
N THR A 294 6.86 -19.63 -6.59
CA THR A 294 8.09 -20.11 -7.25
C THR A 294 8.11 -21.62 -7.39
N ILE A 295 7.67 -22.38 -6.37
CA ILE A 295 7.57 -23.85 -6.42
C ILE A 295 6.59 -24.28 -7.51
N SER A 296 5.47 -23.60 -7.63
CA SER A 296 4.45 -23.90 -8.64
C SER A 296 4.91 -23.54 -10.05
N ILE A 297 5.57 -22.42 -10.23
CA ILE A 297 6.18 -22.00 -11.51
C ILE A 297 7.23 -23.02 -11.95
N GLN A 298 8.07 -23.50 -11.05
CA GLN A 298 9.07 -24.53 -11.35
C GLN A 298 8.41 -25.79 -11.91
N LYS A 299 7.41 -26.33 -11.22
CA LYS A 299 6.66 -27.52 -11.68
C LYS A 299 6.02 -27.31 -13.05
N TYR A 300 5.45 -26.13 -13.29
CA TYR A 300 4.85 -25.76 -14.57
C TYR A 300 5.90 -25.77 -15.71
N LEU A 301 7.06 -25.18 -15.49
CA LEU A 301 8.15 -25.10 -16.47
C LEU A 301 8.74 -26.49 -16.77
N GLU A 302 8.96 -27.32 -15.76
CA GLU A 302 9.41 -28.71 -15.92
C GLU A 302 8.41 -29.54 -16.74
N HIS A 303 7.10 -29.37 -16.48
CA HIS A 303 6.06 -30.06 -17.27
C HIS A 303 6.02 -29.59 -18.72
N LYS A 304 6.19 -28.26 -18.96
CA LYS A 304 6.24 -27.69 -20.30
C LYS A 304 7.45 -28.21 -21.10
N GLN A 305 8.63 -28.30 -20.49
CA GLN A 305 9.83 -28.86 -21.09
C GLN A 305 9.66 -30.35 -21.46
N ASN A 306 9.12 -31.17 -20.55
CA ASN A 306 8.88 -32.58 -20.80
C ASN A 306 7.88 -32.84 -21.91
N LYS A 307 6.90 -31.97 -22.13
CA LYS A 307 5.97 -32.05 -23.26
C LYS A 307 6.64 -31.72 -24.58
N SER A 308 7.51 -30.72 -24.62
CA SER A 308 8.22 -30.34 -25.85
C SER A 308 9.22 -31.43 -26.29
N VAL A 309 9.90 -32.09 -25.35
CA VAL A 309 10.81 -33.22 -25.64
C VAL A 309 10.06 -34.46 -26.14
N LYS A 310 8.82 -34.70 -25.69
CA LYS A 310 8.00 -35.83 -26.17
C LYS A 310 7.33 -35.57 -27.50
N ALA A 311 7.26 -34.33 -27.95
CA ALA A 311 6.63 -33.92 -29.22
C ALA A 311 7.67 -33.71 -30.35
N ALA A 312 8.96 -33.76 -30.04
CA ALA A 312 10.09 -33.74 -30.98
C ALA A 312 10.61 -35.16 -31.22
#